data_575f56bc2f3df12737e9fee835ad291b
#
_entry.id   575f56bc2f3df12737e9fee835ad291b
#
_cell.length_a   1.000
_cell.length_b   1.000
_cell.length_c   1.000
_cell.angle_alpha   90.00
_cell.angle_beta   90.00
_cell.angle_gamma   90.00
#
_symmetry.space_group_name_H-M   'P 1'
#
loop_
_entity.id
_entity.type
_entity.pdbx_description
1 polymer ?
#
loop_
_entity_poly.entity_id
_entity_poly.type
_entity_poly.pdbx_seq_one_letter_code
_entity_poly.pdbx_strand_id
1 'polypeptide(L)'
;KSRQRITNEKAYVIDTGFIANRDNALLGENVGWRLENIVLIELLRRYHSAADDIYYYKPYARQKEVDFVVCRQGVVIELIQVAYTIADSKTFKRETDALLNAAKKLNCTNLTLITTDESHDIQIGDLTIHHCSAIDWLLNTH
;
A
#
# COMPACT_ATOMS: atom_id res chain seq x y z
N LYS A 1 -7.24 16.91 -10.87
CA LYS A 1 -6.04 16.50 -11.65
C LYS A 1 -5.28 15.34 -11.00
N SER A 2 -5.19 15.26 -9.67
CA SER A 2 -4.57 14.11 -9.00
C SER A 2 -5.39 12.83 -9.14
N ARG A 3 -6.71 12.93 -9.28
CA ARG A 3 -7.59 11.77 -9.53
C ARG A 3 -7.36 11.10 -10.89
N GLN A 4 -6.86 11.82 -11.88
CA GLN A 4 -6.59 11.26 -13.21
C GLN A 4 -5.37 10.35 -13.23
N ARG A 5 -4.59 10.33 -12.16
CA ARG A 5 -3.39 9.51 -12.03
C ARG A 5 -3.59 8.28 -11.19
N ILE A 6 -4.73 8.17 -10.52
CA ILE A 6 -5.16 6.93 -9.92
C ILE A 6 -5.65 6.09 -11.08
N THR A 7 -4.94 5.02 -11.38
CA THR A 7 -5.38 4.14 -12.44
C THR A 7 -6.74 3.58 -12.08
N ASN A 8 -7.71 3.72 -12.96
CA ASN A 8 -9.04 3.13 -12.80
C ASN A 8 -9.02 1.59 -12.82
N GLU A 9 -7.88 1.01 -13.06
CA GLU A 9 -7.72 -0.41 -12.83
C GLU A 9 -7.79 -0.61 -11.33
N LYS A 10 -8.94 -1.04 -10.86
CA LYS A 10 -8.99 -1.73 -9.58
C LYS A 10 -7.82 -2.68 -9.62
N ALA A 11 -6.86 -2.43 -8.77
CA ALA A 11 -5.57 -3.05 -8.82
C ALA A 11 -5.69 -4.53 -8.97
N TYR A 12 -6.87 -5.05 -8.80
CA TYR A 12 -6.94 -6.39 -8.89
C TYR A 12 -8.27 -6.92 -8.92
N VAL A 13 -8.73 -7.16 -9.96
CA VAL A 13 -9.36 -8.43 -10.17
C VAL A 13 -8.34 -9.47 -9.73
N ILE A 14 -8.59 -10.13 -8.64
CA ILE A 14 -7.77 -11.25 -8.23
C ILE A 14 -8.01 -12.33 -9.27
N ASP A 15 -7.22 -12.28 -10.30
CA ASP A 15 -7.07 -13.41 -11.16
C ASP A 15 -6.18 -14.41 -10.40
N THR A 16 -6.76 -15.50 -9.98
CA THR A 16 -6.01 -16.62 -9.37
C THR A 16 -4.91 -17.13 -10.30
N GLY A 17 -5.06 -16.97 -11.61
CA GLY A 17 -4.02 -17.23 -12.60
C GLY A 17 -2.84 -16.26 -12.50
N PHE A 18 -3.07 -15.02 -12.12
CA PHE A 18 -2.02 -14.04 -11.89
C PHE A 18 -1.15 -14.42 -10.68
N ILE A 19 -1.76 -14.96 -9.64
CA ILE A 19 -1.05 -15.44 -8.45
C ILE A 19 -0.18 -16.67 -8.81
N ALA A 20 -0.71 -17.60 -9.61
CA ALA A 20 -0.01 -18.82 -10.00
C ALA A 20 1.18 -18.56 -10.95
N ASN A 21 1.08 -17.60 -11.84
CA ASN A 21 2.13 -17.30 -12.83
C ASN A 21 3.35 -16.57 -12.24
N ARG A 22 3.26 -16.06 -11.03
CA ARG A 22 4.40 -15.41 -10.35
C ARG A 22 5.19 -16.34 -9.44
N ASP A 23 4.74 -17.56 -9.21
CA ASP A 23 5.42 -18.54 -8.36
C ASP A 23 6.81 -18.96 -8.86
N ASN A 24 7.20 -18.53 -10.05
CA ASN A 24 8.50 -18.83 -10.64
C ASN A 24 9.56 -17.75 -10.41
N ALA A 25 9.27 -16.67 -9.71
CA ALA A 25 10.25 -15.67 -9.39
C ALA A 25 11.08 -16.08 -8.16
N LEU A 26 12.37 -15.75 -8.18
CA LEU A 26 13.36 -16.11 -7.16
C LEU A 26 12.88 -15.79 -5.72
N LEU A 27 13.17 -16.69 -4.81
CA LEU A 27 12.62 -16.75 -3.45
C LEU A 27 12.63 -15.44 -2.62
N GLY A 28 13.56 -14.52 -2.89
CA GLY A 28 13.66 -13.26 -2.15
C GLY A 28 12.67 -12.18 -2.59
N GLU A 29 12.30 -12.15 -3.87
CA GLU A 29 11.32 -11.21 -4.39
C GLU A 29 9.88 -11.64 -4.07
N ASN A 30 9.69 -12.94 -3.84
CA ASN A 30 8.39 -13.55 -3.60
C ASN A 30 7.79 -13.18 -2.23
N VAL A 31 8.59 -12.90 -1.21
CA VAL A 31 8.06 -12.67 0.13
C VAL A 31 7.36 -11.30 0.22
N GLY A 32 7.97 -10.26 -0.36
CA GLY A 32 7.33 -8.94 -0.43
C GLY A 32 6.04 -8.99 -1.23
N TRP A 33 6.04 -9.70 -2.34
CA TRP A 33 4.86 -9.88 -3.18
C TRP A 33 3.76 -10.68 -2.48
N ARG A 34 4.11 -11.72 -1.73
CA ARG A 34 3.14 -12.49 -0.93
C ARG A 34 2.50 -11.63 0.15
N LEU A 35 3.29 -10.80 0.82
CA LEU A 35 2.78 -9.88 1.81
C LEU A 35 1.81 -8.87 1.18
N GLU A 36 2.16 -8.31 0.03
CA GLU A 36 1.29 -7.41 -0.73
C GLU A 36 -0.04 -8.07 -1.10
N ASN A 37 -0.03 -9.34 -1.52
CA ASN A 37 -1.25 -10.09 -1.81
C ASN A 37 -2.11 -10.34 -0.58
N ILE A 38 -1.51 -10.67 0.55
CA ILE A 38 -2.23 -10.84 1.82
C ILE A 38 -2.93 -9.54 2.20
N VAL A 39 -2.23 -8.42 2.07
CA VAL A 39 -2.80 -7.10 2.33
C VAL A 39 -3.95 -6.81 1.39
N LEU A 40 -3.80 -7.08 0.10
CA LEU A 40 -4.87 -6.89 -0.89
C LEU A 40 -6.13 -7.70 -0.53
N ILE A 41 -5.97 -8.97 -0.23
CA ILE A 41 -7.10 -9.85 0.12
C ILE A 41 -7.83 -9.28 1.34
N GLU A 42 -7.09 -8.85 2.36
CA GLU A 42 -7.69 -8.26 3.56
C GLU A 42 -8.36 -6.92 3.27
N LEU A 43 -7.78 -6.09 2.42
CA LEU A 43 -8.42 -4.83 2.00
C LEU A 43 -9.73 -5.09 1.27
N LEU A 44 -9.78 -6.06 0.38
CA LEU A 44 -11.02 -6.43 -0.32
C LEU A 44 -12.07 -6.96 0.65
N ARG A 45 -11.65 -7.62 1.73
CA ARG A 45 -12.56 -8.06 2.78
C ARG A 45 -13.12 -6.90 3.59
N ARG A 46 -12.28 -5.91 3.92
CA ARG A 46 -12.68 -4.73 4.72
C ARG A 46 -13.50 -3.73 3.93
N TYR A 47 -13.13 -3.52 2.68
CA TYR A 47 -13.70 -2.49 1.80
C TYR A 47 -14.47 -3.17 0.67
N HIS A 48 -15.64 -3.71 0.99
CA HIS A 48 -16.46 -4.46 0.04
C HIS A 48 -17.76 -3.75 -0.36
N SER A 49 -17.99 -2.55 0.16
CA SER A 49 -19.15 -1.73 -0.21
C SER A 49 -19.03 -1.26 -1.65
N ALA A 50 -20.16 -1.05 -2.30
CA ALA A 50 -20.20 -0.45 -3.64
C ALA A 50 -19.59 0.95 -3.70
N ALA A 51 -19.50 1.65 -2.56
CA ALA A 51 -18.89 2.97 -2.46
C ALA A 51 -17.36 2.91 -2.29
N ASP A 52 -16.80 1.73 -2.02
CA ASP A 52 -15.37 1.56 -1.76
C ASP A 52 -14.65 1.13 -3.03
N ASP A 53 -13.48 1.71 -3.25
CA ASP A 53 -12.57 1.33 -4.32
C ASP A 53 -11.14 1.24 -3.80
N ILE A 54 -10.39 0.29 -4.35
CA ILE A 54 -8.98 0.11 -4.05
C ILE A 54 -8.21 0.23 -5.36
N TYR A 55 -7.24 1.16 -5.37
CA TYR A 55 -6.39 1.41 -6.52
C TYR A 55 -4.93 1.27 -6.12
N TYR A 56 -4.05 1.15 -7.09
CA TYR A 56 -2.64 1.45 -6.87
C TYR A 56 -2.30 2.79 -7.51
N TYR A 57 -1.29 3.46 -6.98
CA TYR A 57 -0.91 4.78 -7.44
C TYR A 57 0.45 4.75 -8.14
N LYS A 58 0.44 5.09 -9.42
CA LYS A 58 1.65 5.26 -10.23
C LYS A 58 1.84 6.74 -10.56
N PRO A 59 2.74 7.42 -9.85
CA PRO A 59 3.06 8.79 -10.21
C PRO A 59 3.84 8.85 -11.52
N TYR A 60 3.83 10.00 -12.17
CA TYR A 60 4.65 10.22 -13.35
C TYR A 60 6.12 10.27 -12.97
N ALA A 61 6.97 9.93 -13.93
CA ALA A 61 8.42 9.89 -13.81
C ALA A 61 8.91 8.78 -12.89
N ARG A 62 10.07 8.99 -12.26
CA ARG A 62 10.81 7.95 -11.53
C ARG A 62 10.42 7.80 -10.06
N GLN A 63 9.26 8.31 -9.66
CA GLN A 63 8.82 8.20 -8.29
C GLN A 63 8.29 6.79 -8.02
N LYS A 64 8.47 6.34 -6.79
CA LYS A 64 7.96 5.04 -6.38
C LYS A 64 6.43 5.04 -6.33
N GLU A 65 5.87 3.93 -6.73
CA GLU A 65 4.43 3.66 -6.66
C GLU A 65 3.98 3.45 -5.20
N VAL A 66 2.75 3.84 -4.90
CA VAL A 66 2.08 3.43 -3.67
C VAL A 66 1.25 2.19 -3.97
N ASP A 67 1.40 1.17 -3.15
CA ASP A 67 0.81 -0.14 -3.42
C ASP A 67 -0.71 -0.11 -3.39
N PHE A 68 -1.31 0.59 -2.42
CA PHE A 68 -2.77 0.67 -2.34
C PHE A 68 -3.25 2.07 -1.97
N VAL A 69 -4.26 2.52 -2.70
CA VAL A 69 -5.01 3.74 -2.42
C VAL A 69 -6.45 3.33 -2.16
N VAL A 70 -6.93 3.55 -0.96
CA VAL A 70 -8.31 3.25 -0.59
C VAL A 70 -9.16 4.50 -0.75
N CYS A 71 -10.24 4.37 -1.52
CA CYS A 71 -11.20 5.44 -1.76
C CYS A 71 -12.57 5.05 -1.27
N ARG A 72 -13.30 6.02 -0.74
CA ARG A 72 -14.72 5.88 -0.41
C ARG A 72 -15.49 7.03 -1.02
N GLN A 73 -16.50 6.70 -1.84
CA GLN A 73 -17.29 7.69 -2.59
C GLN A 73 -16.39 8.65 -3.40
N GLY A 74 -15.34 8.11 -4.01
CA GLY A 74 -14.40 8.88 -4.81
C GLY A 74 -13.40 9.73 -4.03
N VAL A 75 -13.39 9.66 -2.70
CA VAL A 75 -12.45 10.38 -1.83
C VAL A 75 -11.37 9.42 -1.35
N VAL A 76 -10.11 9.80 -1.47
CA VAL A 76 -8.98 9.02 -0.93
C VAL A 76 -9.02 9.11 0.59
N ILE A 77 -9.15 7.96 1.25
CA ILE A 77 -9.26 7.87 2.71
C ILE A 77 -8.03 7.24 3.37
N GLU A 78 -7.23 6.49 2.63
CA GLU A 78 -6.02 5.87 3.17
C GLU A 78 -5.03 5.56 2.05
N LEU A 79 -3.74 5.73 2.35
CA LEU A 79 -2.63 5.30 1.49
C LEU A 79 -1.83 4.23 2.22
N ILE A 80 -1.62 3.10 1.55
CA ILE A 80 -0.97 1.93 2.15
C ILE A 80 0.21 1.50 1.30
N GLN A 81 1.36 1.38 1.94
CA GLN A 81 2.57 0.86 1.35
C GLN A 81 2.96 -0.44 2.05
N VAL A 82 3.46 -1.39 1.29
CA VAL A 82 3.86 -2.70 1.80
C VAL A 82 5.32 -2.96 1.44
N ALA A 83 6.11 -3.35 2.41
CA ALA A 83 7.49 -3.78 2.22
C ALA A 83 7.80 -4.95 3.14
N TYR A 84 8.72 -5.82 2.73
CA TYR A 84 9.13 -6.93 3.60
C TYR A 84 9.75 -6.39 4.89
N THR A 85 10.71 -5.47 4.75
CA THR A 85 11.37 -4.81 5.89
C THR A 85 11.78 -3.40 5.51
N ILE A 86 11.88 -2.53 6.51
CA ILE A 86 12.43 -1.18 6.39
C ILE A 86 13.67 -1.00 7.27
N ALA A 87 14.31 -2.09 7.67
CA ALA A 87 15.53 -2.04 8.48
C ALA A 87 16.71 -1.40 7.73
N ASP A 88 16.72 -1.53 6.39
CA ASP A 88 17.69 -0.86 5.54
C ASP A 88 17.29 0.60 5.29
N SER A 89 18.21 1.53 5.48
CA SER A 89 17.96 2.97 5.36
C SER A 89 17.52 3.39 3.95
N LYS A 90 18.01 2.73 2.93
CA LYS A 90 17.66 3.00 1.54
C LYS A 90 16.21 2.60 1.26
N THR A 91 15.80 1.44 1.74
CA THR A 91 14.43 0.95 1.63
C THR A 91 13.49 1.83 2.46
N PHE A 92 13.86 2.14 3.69
CA PHE A 92 13.10 3.06 4.55
C PHE A 92 12.81 4.38 3.84
N LYS A 93 13.84 5.02 3.30
CA LYS A 93 13.70 6.29 2.61
C LYS A 93 12.79 6.15 1.38
N ARG A 94 12.98 5.12 0.58
CA ARG A 94 12.20 4.88 -0.63
C ARG A 94 10.71 4.71 -0.32
N GLU A 95 10.38 3.90 0.68
CA GLU A 95 8.99 3.60 1.02
C GLU A 95 8.30 4.81 1.69
N THR A 96 8.99 5.50 2.58
CA THR A 96 8.44 6.69 3.23
C THR A 96 8.29 7.86 2.25
N ASP A 97 9.25 8.08 1.36
CA ASP A 97 9.15 9.11 0.33
C ASP A 97 7.96 8.87 -0.60
N ALA A 98 7.69 7.61 -0.97
CA ALA A 98 6.53 7.28 -1.80
C ALA A 98 5.22 7.69 -1.13
N LEU A 99 5.05 7.36 0.15
CA LEU A 99 3.87 7.75 0.91
C LEU A 99 3.74 9.26 1.06
N LEU A 100 4.84 9.95 1.39
CA LEU A 100 4.83 11.40 1.58
C LEU A 100 4.51 12.15 0.28
N ASN A 101 5.05 11.72 -0.83
CA ASN A 101 4.77 12.31 -2.14
C ASN A 101 3.31 12.10 -2.54
N ALA A 102 2.79 10.90 -2.34
CA ALA A 102 1.39 10.60 -2.63
C ALA A 102 0.43 11.36 -1.69
N ALA A 103 0.80 11.51 -0.42
CA ALA A 103 0.02 12.28 0.55
C ALA A 103 -0.24 13.70 0.07
N LYS A 104 0.80 14.36 -0.46
CA LYS A 104 0.68 15.70 -1.03
C LYS A 104 -0.22 15.73 -2.27
N LYS A 105 0.02 14.81 -3.20
CA LYS A 105 -0.67 14.81 -4.49
C LYS A 105 -2.11 14.39 -4.40
N LEU A 106 -2.42 13.48 -3.49
CA LEU A 106 -3.77 12.94 -3.31
C LEU A 106 -4.51 13.60 -2.13
N ASN A 107 -3.87 14.52 -1.45
CA ASN A 107 -4.42 15.24 -0.30
C ASN A 107 -4.98 14.28 0.76
N CYS A 108 -4.14 13.34 1.19
CA CYS A 108 -4.50 12.34 2.20
C CYS A 108 -3.37 12.23 3.22
N THR A 109 -3.70 12.34 4.50
CA THR A 109 -2.73 12.23 5.60
C THR A 109 -2.82 10.92 6.38
N ASN A 110 -3.74 10.05 6.03
CA ASN A 110 -3.86 8.72 6.63
C ASN A 110 -2.91 7.76 5.91
N LEU A 111 -1.70 7.60 6.45
CA LEU A 111 -0.60 6.88 5.84
C LEU A 111 -0.28 5.64 6.66
N THR A 112 -0.25 4.49 5.99
CA THR A 112 0.05 3.19 6.61
C THR A 112 1.19 2.52 5.87
N LEU A 113 2.15 2.00 6.61
CA LEU A 113 3.25 1.19 6.10
C LEU A 113 3.21 -0.16 6.79
N ILE A 114 3.06 -1.23 6.02
CA ILE A 114 2.95 -2.60 6.53
C ILE A 114 4.22 -3.36 6.21
N THR A 115 4.84 -3.95 7.21
CA THR A 115 6.08 -4.75 7.06
C THR A 115 6.03 -5.99 7.94
N THR A 116 7.11 -6.76 7.95
CA THR A 116 7.30 -7.84 8.92
C THR A 116 8.02 -7.36 10.19
N ASP A 117 8.48 -6.10 10.23
CA ASP A 117 9.15 -5.50 11.37
C ASP A 117 8.14 -5.15 12.48
N GLU A 118 8.66 -4.85 13.68
CA GLU A 118 7.81 -4.43 14.80
C GLU A 118 7.10 -3.10 14.50
N SER A 119 5.86 -3.00 14.99
CA SER A 119 5.04 -1.81 14.81
C SER A 119 5.58 -0.62 15.59
N HIS A 120 5.67 0.53 14.94
CA HIS A 120 5.94 1.82 15.57
C HIS A 120 5.59 2.95 14.61
N ASP A 121 5.12 4.07 15.13
CA ASP A 121 4.81 5.21 14.29
C ASP A 121 6.09 5.93 13.85
N ILE A 122 6.06 6.44 12.62
CA ILE A 122 7.17 7.20 12.03
C ILE A 122 6.70 8.63 11.84
N GLN A 123 7.37 9.58 12.52
CA GLN A 123 7.06 10.99 12.37
C GLN A 123 8.03 11.62 11.38
N ILE A 124 7.51 12.24 10.32
CA ILE A 124 8.31 12.98 9.34
C ILE A 124 7.65 14.34 9.11
N GLY A 125 8.28 15.40 9.63
CA GLY A 125 7.68 16.72 9.62
C GLY A 125 6.34 16.72 10.36
N ASP A 126 5.30 17.18 9.72
CA ASP A 126 3.94 17.23 10.28
C ASP A 126 3.13 15.97 10.02
N LEU A 127 3.69 15.02 9.29
CA LEU A 127 3.00 13.78 8.91
C LEU A 127 3.46 12.60 9.76
N THR A 128 2.50 11.78 10.14
CA THR A 128 2.74 10.52 10.84
C THR A 128 2.42 9.37 9.89
N ILE A 129 3.38 8.45 9.73
CA ILE A 129 3.15 7.18 9.05
C ILE A 129 2.92 6.12 10.12
N HIS A 130 1.77 5.47 10.08
CA HIS A 130 1.47 4.35 10.96
C HIS A 130 2.16 3.11 10.41
N HIS A 131 3.29 2.76 11.01
CA HIS A 131 4.03 1.56 10.65
C HIS A 131 3.54 0.40 11.49
N CYS A 132 2.93 -0.58 10.85
CA CYS A 132 2.38 -1.77 11.49
C CYS A 132 3.11 -3.02 11.01
N SER A 133 3.35 -3.96 11.93
CA SER A 133 3.66 -5.32 11.47
C SER A 133 2.42 -5.90 10.76
N ALA A 134 2.65 -6.79 9.81
CA ALA A 134 1.54 -7.44 9.09
C ALA A 134 0.58 -8.16 10.03
N ILE A 135 1.10 -8.80 11.07
CA ILE A 135 0.29 -9.51 12.07
C ILE A 135 -0.61 -8.52 12.83
N ASP A 136 -0.04 -7.42 13.32
CA ASP A 136 -0.81 -6.41 14.05
C ASP A 136 -1.89 -5.80 13.15
N TRP A 137 -1.55 -5.52 11.90
CA TRP A 137 -2.50 -4.96 10.95
C TRP A 137 -3.64 -5.92 10.62
N LEU A 138 -3.35 -7.21 10.43
CA LEU A 138 -4.36 -8.24 10.15
C LEU A 138 -5.29 -8.49 11.35
N LEU A 139 -4.76 -8.42 12.58
CA LEU A 139 -5.53 -8.63 13.78
C LEU A 139 -6.35 -7.41 14.19
N ASN A 140 -6.02 -6.23 13.66
CA ASN A 140 -6.72 -5.00 13.95
C ASN A 140 -8.00 -4.95 13.10
N THR A 141 -9.06 -5.48 13.65
CA THR A 141 -10.38 -5.51 13.01
C THR A 141 -11.12 -4.20 13.29
N HIS A 142 -10.96 -3.27 12.39
CA HIS A 142 -11.80 -2.08 12.40
C HIS A 142 -12.80 -2.09 11.26
#